data_ccbd30049cccf228ae25e56f9ca27573
#
_entry.id   ccbd30049cccf228ae25e56f9ca27573
#
_cell.length_a   1.000
_cell.length_b   1.000
_cell.length_c   1.000
_cell.angle_alpha   90.00
_cell.angle_beta   90.00
_cell.angle_gamma   90.00
#
_symmetry.space_group_name_H-M   'P 1'
#
loop_
_entity.id
_entity.type
_entity.pdbx_description
1 polymer ?
#
loop_
_entity_poly.entity_id
_entity_poly.type
_entity_poly.pdbx_seq_one_letter_code
_entity_poly.pdbx_strand_id
1 'polypeptide(L)'
;MMKKFSIFVLLSLPTFAQTTDSTMNRFIEHWVGKPYRLGGVSERGIDCSQFNKRLYREVFEIKLGNNCQTQWIQTDRVDKDSLVLGDLVFFRSRISPSGWHCGTYIGNNQIVHAANRAEGVKISNLDEPKYKKGYKGAGRIKRHYITI
;
A
#
# COMPACT_ATOMS: atom_id res chain seq x y z
N MET A 1 13.71 2.13 58.64
CA MET A 1 13.78 3.14 57.59
C MET A 1 13.36 2.47 56.26
N MET A 2 12.10 2.59 55.86
CA MET A 2 11.57 1.96 54.66
C MET A 2 11.84 2.91 53.47
N LYS A 3 12.69 2.49 52.52
CA LYS A 3 12.86 3.21 51.23
C LYS A 3 11.67 2.97 50.34
N LYS A 4 10.88 4.01 50.09
CA LYS A 4 9.85 4.00 49.06
C LYS A 4 10.53 3.99 47.70
N PHE A 5 10.43 2.85 46.99
CA PHE A 5 10.73 2.79 45.54
C PHE A 5 9.57 3.38 44.79
N SER A 6 9.73 4.57 44.25
CA SER A 6 8.81 5.12 43.24
C SER A 6 9.04 4.40 41.92
N ILE A 7 8.11 3.58 41.50
CA ILE A 7 8.10 3.00 40.14
C ILE A 7 7.63 4.10 39.21
N PHE A 8 8.57 4.69 38.48
CA PHE A 8 8.25 5.57 37.33
C PHE A 8 7.78 4.67 36.17
N VAL A 9 6.48 4.57 35.97
CA VAL A 9 5.93 3.99 34.75
C VAL A 9 6.10 4.99 33.64
N LEU A 10 7.15 4.80 32.80
CA LEU A 10 7.27 5.51 31.55
C LEU A 10 6.19 4.99 30.60
N LEU A 11 5.08 5.73 30.49
CA LEU A 11 4.12 5.55 29.40
C LEU A 11 4.80 6.04 28.11
N SER A 12 5.34 5.11 27.32
CA SER A 12 5.80 5.43 25.97
C SER A 12 4.59 5.73 25.11
N LEU A 13 4.43 6.98 24.69
CA LEU A 13 3.45 7.35 23.67
C LEU A 13 3.84 6.64 22.34
N PRO A 14 2.86 6.09 21.62
CA PRO A 14 3.14 5.47 20.33
C PRO A 14 3.74 6.51 19.37
N THR A 15 4.82 6.14 18.69
CA THR A 15 5.41 6.99 17.66
C THR A 15 4.50 7.01 16.43
N PHE A 16 4.60 8.06 15.61
CA PHE A 16 3.83 8.17 14.35
C PHE A 16 3.99 6.92 13.47
N ALA A 17 5.19 6.35 13.38
CA ALA A 17 5.46 5.12 12.63
C ALA A 17 4.65 3.92 13.16
N GLN A 18 4.56 3.74 14.49
CA GLN A 18 3.79 2.63 15.10
C GLN A 18 2.29 2.77 14.86
N THR A 19 1.75 3.99 14.85
CA THR A 19 0.34 4.24 14.55
C THR A 19 0.02 3.97 13.08
N THR A 20 0.91 4.33 12.18
CA THR A 20 0.76 4.06 10.74
C THR A 20 0.81 2.56 10.45
N ASP A 21 1.75 1.83 11.03
CA ASP A 21 1.86 0.37 10.87
C ASP A 21 0.59 -0.35 11.37
N SER A 22 0.06 0.03 12.52
CA SER A 22 -1.15 -0.57 13.07
C SER A 22 -2.39 -0.25 12.22
N THR A 23 -2.48 0.94 11.64
CA THR A 23 -3.57 1.33 10.74
C THR A 23 -3.46 0.58 9.41
N MET A 24 -2.27 0.44 8.86
CA MET A 24 -2.01 -0.36 7.67
C MET A 24 -2.43 -1.82 7.87
N ASN A 25 -2.02 -2.43 8.97
CA ASN A 25 -2.36 -3.83 9.27
C ASN A 25 -3.87 -4.05 9.37
N ARG A 26 -4.60 -3.19 10.07
CA ARG A 26 -6.07 -3.24 10.15
C ARG A 26 -6.72 -3.08 8.78
N PHE A 27 -6.21 -2.18 7.96
CA PHE A 27 -6.69 -2.00 6.59
C PHE A 27 -6.50 -3.26 5.77
N ILE A 28 -5.31 -3.86 5.80
CA ILE A 28 -4.98 -5.09 5.08
C ILE A 28 -5.89 -6.24 5.54
N GLU A 29 -6.02 -6.46 6.84
CA GLU A 29 -6.88 -7.51 7.41
C GLU A 29 -8.34 -7.38 6.96
N HIS A 30 -8.86 -6.15 6.89
CA HIS A 30 -10.21 -5.88 6.42
C HIS A 30 -10.38 -6.17 4.93
N TRP A 31 -9.38 -5.84 4.11
CA TRP A 31 -9.51 -5.88 2.66
C TRP A 31 -9.07 -7.19 2.00
N VAL A 32 -8.13 -7.94 2.57
CA VAL A 32 -7.69 -9.22 2.01
C VAL A 32 -8.87 -10.17 1.86
N GLY A 33 -9.00 -10.76 0.66
CA GLY A 33 -10.12 -11.63 0.29
C GLY A 33 -11.32 -10.92 -0.34
N LYS A 34 -11.41 -9.59 -0.32
CA LYS A 34 -12.46 -8.85 -1.04
C LYS A 34 -12.30 -9.04 -2.55
N PRO A 35 -13.41 -9.08 -3.31
CA PRO A 35 -13.37 -9.39 -4.73
C PRO A 35 -12.76 -8.27 -5.57
N TYR A 36 -12.12 -8.67 -6.68
CA TYR A 36 -11.67 -7.74 -7.72
C TYR A 36 -12.82 -7.48 -8.72
N ARG A 37 -12.94 -6.21 -9.12
CA ARG A 37 -13.80 -5.79 -10.21
C ARG A 37 -13.17 -4.62 -10.96
N LEU A 38 -12.99 -4.75 -12.27
CA LEU A 38 -12.51 -3.65 -13.11
C LEU A 38 -13.43 -2.43 -12.99
N GLY A 39 -12.86 -1.26 -12.68
CA GLY A 39 -13.62 -0.03 -12.41
C GLY A 39 -14.37 -0.02 -11.07
N GLY A 40 -14.27 -1.09 -10.29
CA GLY A 40 -14.91 -1.18 -8.98
C GLY A 40 -14.24 -0.28 -7.94
N VAL A 41 -15.05 0.22 -7.00
CA VAL A 41 -14.65 1.20 -5.98
C VAL A 41 -15.07 0.82 -4.56
N SER A 42 -15.62 -0.37 -4.35
CA SER A 42 -16.21 -0.78 -3.09
C SER A 42 -15.81 -2.20 -2.67
N GLU A 43 -16.22 -2.62 -1.49
CA GLU A 43 -15.99 -3.98 -0.97
C GLU A 43 -16.68 -5.09 -1.82
N ARG A 44 -17.64 -4.73 -2.65
CA ARG A 44 -18.29 -5.66 -3.62
C ARG A 44 -17.44 -5.91 -4.86
N GLY A 45 -16.37 -5.15 -5.02
CA GLY A 45 -15.41 -5.26 -6.10
C GLY A 45 -14.61 -3.98 -6.24
N ILE A 46 -13.28 -4.12 -6.29
CA ILE A 46 -12.35 -3.01 -6.39
C ILE A 46 -11.24 -3.38 -7.37
N ASP A 47 -10.79 -2.43 -8.18
CA ASP A 47 -9.60 -2.65 -9.02
C ASP A 47 -8.30 -2.19 -8.34
N CYS A 48 -7.17 -2.43 -8.98
CA CYS A 48 -5.86 -2.20 -8.39
C CYS A 48 -5.61 -0.72 -8.05
N SER A 49 -5.97 0.21 -8.93
CA SER A 49 -5.75 1.64 -8.70
C SER A 49 -6.73 2.22 -7.67
N GLN A 50 -7.97 1.77 -7.68
CA GLN A 50 -8.95 2.18 -6.69
C GLN A 50 -8.63 1.62 -5.30
N PHE A 51 -8.06 0.42 -5.24
CA PHE A 51 -7.55 -0.16 -3.99
C PHE A 51 -6.43 0.69 -3.40
N ASN A 52 -5.40 1.04 -4.18
CA ASN A 52 -4.35 1.95 -3.76
C ASN A 52 -4.91 3.30 -3.29
N LYS A 53 -5.85 3.86 -4.05
CA LYS A 53 -6.50 5.13 -3.69
C LYS A 53 -7.23 5.06 -2.35
N ARG A 54 -7.91 3.96 -2.09
CA ARG A 54 -8.61 3.70 -0.83
C ARG A 54 -7.61 3.56 0.32
N LEU A 55 -6.56 2.75 0.15
CA LEU A 55 -5.51 2.56 1.12
C LEU A 55 -4.84 3.88 1.50
N TYR A 56 -4.43 4.66 0.52
CA TYR A 56 -3.76 5.92 0.76
C TYR A 56 -4.63 6.94 1.48
N ARG A 57 -5.92 6.98 1.16
CA ARG A 57 -6.87 7.84 1.85
C ARG A 57 -7.06 7.44 3.31
N GLU A 58 -7.22 6.15 3.59
CA GLU A 58 -7.56 5.66 4.93
C GLU A 58 -6.34 5.51 5.86
N VAL A 59 -5.17 5.20 5.30
CA VAL A 59 -3.94 4.98 6.09
C VAL A 59 -3.08 6.23 6.19
N PHE A 60 -2.94 6.98 5.09
CA PHE A 60 -2.01 8.12 5.01
C PHE A 60 -2.70 9.47 4.88
N GLU A 61 -4.03 9.51 4.73
CA GLU A 61 -4.81 10.72 4.49
C GLU A 61 -4.40 11.47 3.21
N ILE A 62 -3.88 10.75 2.22
CA ILE A 62 -3.41 11.27 0.94
C ILE A 62 -4.38 10.89 -0.18
N LYS A 63 -4.70 11.86 -1.04
CA LYS A 63 -5.55 11.65 -2.22
C LYS A 63 -4.71 11.22 -3.42
N LEU A 64 -4.87 9.98 -3.85
CA LEU A 64 -4.30 9.47 -5.09
C LEU A 64 -5.22 9.70 -6.30
N GLY A 65 -4.60 9.72 -7.48
CA GLY A 65 -5.31 9.73 -8.75
C GLY A 65 -6.13 8.46 -9.01
N ASN A 66 -6.99 8.51 -10.04
CA ASN A 66 -8.01 7.49 -10.29
C ASN A 66 -7.51 6.25 -11.04
N ASN A 67 -6.29 6.27 -11.55
CA ASN A 67 -5.69 5.15 -12.30
C ASN A 67 -4.20 5.04 -12.05
N CYS A 68 -3.60 3.92 -12.48
CA CYS A 68 -2.17 3.66 -12.27
C CYS A 68 -1.27 4.75 -12.86
N GLN A 69 -1.60 5.28 -14.04
CA GLN A 69 -0.78 6.29 -14.72
C GLN A 69 -0.75 7.61 -13.94
N THR A 70 -1.90 8.07 -13.44
CA THR A 70 -1.94 9.27 -12.60
C THR A 70 -1.23 9.07 -11.27
N GLN A 71 -1.32 7.88 -10.67
CA GLN A 71 -0.57 7.54 -9.47
C GLN A 71 0.95 7.47 -9.73
N TRP A 72 1.37 6.97 -10.89
CA TRP A 72 2.76 7.01 -11.32
C TRP A 72 3.32 8.45 -11.37
N ILE A 73 2.55 9.38 -11.94
CA ILE A 73 2.93 10.79 -12.06
C ILE A 73 3.03 11.48 -10.69
N GLN A 74 2.21 11.07 -9.73
CA GLN A 74 2.22 11.59 -8.35
C GLN A 74 3.43 11.13 -7.52
N THR A 75 4.28 10.26 -8.06
CA THR A 75 5.41 9.68 -7.34
C THR A 75 6.75 10.03 -7.97
N ASP A 76 7.78 10.19 -7.14
CA ASP A 76 9.18 10.16 -7.55
C ASP A 76 9.68 8.73 -7.62
N ARG A 77 10.52 8.42 -8.59
CA ARG A 77 11.04 7.05 -8.78
C ARG A 77 11.89 6.61 -7.59
N VAL A 78 11.69 5.36 -7.20
CA VAL A 78 12.42 4.69 -6.12
C VAL A 78 13.03 3.40 -6.66
N ASP A 79 14.30 3.17 -6.37
CA ASP A 79 14.95 1.92 -6.71
C ASP A 79 14.32 0.75 -5.94
N LYS A 80 14.25 -0.42 -6.57
CA LYS A 80 13.66 -1.62 -5.97
C LYS A 80 14.28 -1.98 -4.62
N ASP A 81 15.59 -1.76 -4.48
CA ASP A 81 16.34 -2.05 -3.25
C ASP A 81 16.12 -1.02 -2.13
N SER A 82 15.46 0.10 -2.45
CA SER A 82 15.20 1.20 -1.52
C SER A 82 13.73 1.33 -1.13
N LEU A 83 12.91 0.32 -1.43
CA LEU A 83 11.48 0.31 -1.12
C LEU A 83 11.23 0.38 0.39
N VAL A 84 10.28 1.23 0.78
CA VAL A 84 9.78 1.33 2.15
C VAL A 84 8.26 1.20 2.18
N LEU A 85 7.70 0.92 3.35
CA LEU A 85 6.26 0.83 3.55
C LEU A 85 5.53 2.03 2.91
N GLY A 86 4.52 1.74 2.12
CA GLY A 86 3.71 2.75 1.45
C GLY A 86 4.17 3.12 0.04
N ASP A 87 5.36 2.74 -0.40
CA ASP A 87 5.77 3.00 -1.79
C ASP A 87 4.82 2.28 -2.76
N LEU A 88 4.48 2.95 -3.86
CA LEU A 88 3.68 2.36 -4.93
C LEU A 88 4.56 1.57 -5.88
N VAL A 89 4.12 0.36 -6.23
CA VAL A 89 4.83 -0.51 -7.18
C VAL A 89 3.95 -0.71 -8.41
N PHE A 90 4.56 -0.56 -9.58
CA PHE A 90 3.87 -0.58 -10.87
C PHE A 90 4.40 -1.70 -11.76
N PHE A 91 3.47 -2.31 -12.49
CA PHE A 91 3.74 -3.45 -13.36
C PHE A 91 3.10 -3.26 -14.73
N ARG A 92 3.69 -3.89 -15.75
CA ARG A 92 3.01 -4.14 -17.02
C ARG A 92 1.99 -5.27 -16.81
N SER A 93 0.81 -5.10 -17.39
CA SER A 93 -0.26 -6.10 -17.29
C SER A 93 -0.85 -6.40 -18.66
N ARG A 94 -0.91 -7.68 -19.01
CA ARG A 94 -1.57 -8.12 -20.24
C ARG A 94 -3.09 -8.27 -20.09
N ILE A 95 -3.57 -8.40 -18.85
CA ILE A 95 -4.98 -8.61 -18.55
C ILE A 95 -5.73 -7.31 -18.24
N SER A 96 -5.01 -6.25 -17.91
CA SER A 96 -5.59 -4.93 -17.70
C SER A 96 -5.78 -4.21 -19.03
N PRO A 97 -6.96 -3.62 -19.32
CA PRO A 97 -7.19 -2.82 -20.53
C PRO A 97 -6.22 -1.64 -20.67
N SER A 98 -5.76 -1.07 -19.56
CA SER A 98 -4.77 0.02 -19.56
C SER A 98 -3.34 -0.43 -19.83
N GLY A 99 -3.06 -1.73 -19.74
CA GLY A 99 -1.71 -2.27 -19.77
C GLY A 99 -0.90 -2.09 -18.47
N TRP A 100 -1.53 -1.55 -17.42
CA TRP A 100 -0.91 -1.25 -16.13
C TRP A 100 -1.55 -2.05 -15.00
N HIS A 101 -0.72 -2.34 -13.99
CA HIS A 101 -1.15 -2.85 -12.69
C HIS A 101 -0.34 -2.15 -11.59
N CYS A 102 -0.89 -2.04 -10.42
CA CYS A 102 -0.21 -1.39 -9.29
C CYS A 102 -0.59 -2.03 -7.95
N GLY A 103 0.27 -1.84 -6.98
CA GLY A 103 0.07 -2.23 -5.59
C GLY A 103 0.85 -1.33 -4.65
N THR A 104 0.68 -1.55 -3.36
CA THR A 104 1.38 -0.81 -2.31
C THR A 104 2.37 -1.74 -1.61
N TYR A 105 3.62 -1.31 -1.49
CA TYR A 105 4.66 -2.04 -0.78
C TYR A 105 4.41 -2.03 0.73
N ILE A 106 4.52 -3.19 1.35
CA ILE A 106 4.22 -3.39 2.78
C ILE A 106 5.41 -3.94 3.59
N GLY A 107 6.61 -3.90 3.02
CA GLY A 107 7.79 -4.50 3.63
C GLY A 107 8.01 -5.95 3.23
N ASN A 108 9.13 -6.53 3.60
CA ASN A 108 9.47 -7.94 3.39
C ASN A 108 9.31 -8.43 1.94
N ASN A 109 9.64 -7.57 0.98
CA ASN A 109 9.51 -7.87 -0.46
C ASN A 109 8.07 -8.19 -0.90
N GLN A 110 7.08 -7.63 -0.20
CA GLN A 110 5.65 -7.89 -0.41
C GLN A 110 4.89 -6.63 -0.79
N ILE A 111 3.82 -6.83 -1.57
CA ILE A 111 2.81 -5.81 -1.88
C ILE A 111 1.44 -6.30 -1.46
N VAL A 112 0.55 -5.36 -1.10
CA VAL A 112 -0.89 -5.58 -1.04
C VAL A 112 -1.54 -4.94 -2.25
N HIS A 113 -2.45 -5.64 -2.90
CA HIS A 113 -3.11 -5.18 -4.12
C HIS A 113 -4.42 -5.92 -4.42
N ALA A 114 -5.30 -5.30 -5.18
CA ALA A 114 -6.39 -5.99 -5.85
C ALA A 114 -5.82 -6.65 -7.11
N ALA A 115 -5.57 -7.95 -7.06
CA ALA A 115 -4.73 -8.66 -8.04
C ALA A 115 -5.45 -8.90 -9.39
N ASN A 116 -6.54 -9.65 -9.35
CA ASN A 116 -7.36 -10.01 -10.51
C ASN A 116 -8.68 -10.65 -10.04
N ARG A 117 -9.56 -10.99 -11.01
CA ARG A 117 -10.88 -11.59 -10.72
C ARG A 117 -10.84 -12.92 -9.98
N ALA A 118 -9.81 -13.74 -10.24
CA ALA A 118 -9.67 -15.04 -9.60
C ALA A 118 -9.19 -14.94 -8.14
N GLU A 119 -8.34 -13.98 -7.85
CA GLU A 119 -7.63 -13.90 -6.57
C GLU A 119 -8.15 -12.79 -5.62
N GLY A 120 -8.77 -11.75 -6.18
CA GLY A 120 -9.22 -10.60 -5.37
C GLY A 120 -8.08 -9.80 -4.77
N VAL A 121 -8.35 -9.19 -3.61
CA VAL A 121 -7.35 -8.47 -2.82
C VAL A 121 -6.48 -9.47 -2.07
N LYS A 122 -5.16 -9.35 -2.20
CA LYS A 122 -4.19 -10.26 -1.60
C LYS A 122 -2.85 -9.61 -1.33
N ILE A 123 -2.03 -10.29 -0.57
CA ILE A 123 -0.60 -10.02 -0.43
C ILE A 123 0.16 -10.92 -1.41
N SER A 124 1.14 -10.35 -2.11
CA SER A 124 2.00 -11.08 -3.05
C SER A 124 3.47 -10.73 -2.83
N ASN A 125 4.36 -11.68 -3.13
CA ASN A 125 5.80 -11.45 -3.08
C ASN A 125 6.27 -10.89 -4.44
N LEU A 126 7.14 -9.89 -4.43
CA LEU A 126 7.69 -9.28 -5.64
C LEU A 126 8.58 -10.23 -6.45
N ASP A 127 9.07 -11.32 -5.86
CA ASP A 127 9.85 -12.33 -6.55
C ASP A 127 9.00 -13.41 -7.26
N GLU A 128 7.68 -13.38 -7.10
CA GLU A 128 6.81 -14.22 -7.91
C GLU A 128 7.05 -13.92 -9.41
N PRO A 129 7.18 -14.96 -10.28
CA PRO A 129 7.62 -14.78 -11.66
C PRO A 129 6.83 -13.72 -12.45
N LYS A 130 5.51 -13.67 -12.27
CA LYS A 130 4.64 -12.68 -12.95
C LYS A 130 4.95 -11.24 -12.56
N TYR A 131 5.25 -10.97 -11.29
CA TYR A 131 5.58 -9.63 -10.83
C TYR A 131 7.01 -9.24 -11.16
N LYS A 132 7.94 -10.17 -11.03
CA LYS A 132 9.33 -9.97 -11.43
C LYS A 132 9.45 -9.64 -12.93
N LYS A 133 8.75 -10.39 -13.78
CA LYS A 133 8.72 -10.19 -15.24
C LYS A 133 8.00 -8.89 -15.63
N GLY A 134 6.91 -8.56 -14.94
CA GLY A 134 6.08 -7.40 -15.23
C GLY A 134 6.56 -6.11 -14.58
N TYR A 135 7.54 -6.16 -13.69
CA TYR A 135 8.01 -5.00 -12.93
C TYR A 135 8.35 -3.82 -13.84
N LYS A 136 7.73 -2.67 -13.61
CA LYS A 136 7.91 -1.44 -14.37
C LYS A 136 8.70 -0.40 -13.59
N GLY A 137 8.51 -0.32 -12.31
CA GLY A 137 9.14 0.61 -11.40
C GLY A 137 8.35 0.82 -10.13
N ALA A 138 8.91 1.61 -9.25
CA ALA A 138 8.27 2.00 -8.00
C ALA A 138 8.38 3.51 -7.78
N GLY A 139 7.53 4.04 -6.91
CA GLY A 139 7.55 5.46 -6.62
C GLY A 139 7.05 5.77 -5.22
N ARG A 140 7.65 6.81 -4.65
CA ARG A 140 7.24 7.42 -3.40
C ARG A 140 6.46 8.67 -3.69
N ILE A 141 5.36 8.87 -2.97
CA ILE A 141 4.51 10.04 -3.18
C ILE A 141 5.32 11.34 -3.08
N LYS A 142 5.14 12.24 -4.03
CA LYS A 142 5.80 13.54 -4.03
C LYS A 142 5.32 14.39 -2.86
N ARG A 143 6.24 15.10 -2.23
CA ARG A 143 6.01 15.84 -0.99
C ARG A 143 4.82 16.80 -1.04
N HIS A 144 4.58 17.45 -2.18
CA HIS A 144 3.48 18.42 -2.31
C HIS A 144 2.06 17.80 -2.31
N TYR A 145 1.95 16.47 -2.44
CA TYR A 145 0.67 15.76 -2.25
C TYR A 145 0.40 15.37 -0.79
N ILE A 146 1.40 15.50 0.08
CA ILE A 146 1.27 15.23 1.51
C ILE A 146 0.78 16.53 2.14
N THR A 147 -0.51 16.59 2.48
CA THR A 147 -1.08 17.72 3.22
C THR A 147 -0.70 17.55 4.69
N ILE A 148 0.00 18.54 5.25
CA ILE A 148 0.32 18.59 6.68
C ILE A 148 -0.84 19.28 7.39
#